data_d2fe5be67c6bd1beae026c65c2e51cbf
#
_entry.id   d2fe5be67c6bd1beae026c65c2e51cbf
#
_cell.length_a   1.000
_cell.length_b   1.000
_cell.length_c   1.000
_cell.angle_alpha   90.00
_cell.angle_beta   90.00
_cell.angle_gamma   90.00
#
_symmetry.space_group_name_H-M   'P 1'
#
loop_
_entity.id
_entity.type
_entity.pdbx_description
1 polymer ?
#
loop_
_entity_poly.entity_id
_entity_poly.type
_entity_poly.pdbx_seq_one_letter_code
_entity_poly.pdbx_strand_id
1 'polypeptide(L)'
;MKNKNIIIIALAALSLTGCKSLYGNYERPDVKTSGIVRDPVDDKATLEGANDFGNLPWRSVFTDPHLQSLIERALTNNPDLLNAALNIDIAEQQVKTSKLAFLPSVVFAPTGTISHFGSHTPSTQSYTLPVSASWDVDLFGKLRSQKKAAQMMLLQSKGYR
;
A
#
# COMPACT_ATOMS: atom_id res chain seq x y z
N MET A 1 -9.76 -44.14 27.98
CA MET A 1 -9.33 -42.72 28.01
C MET A 1 -8.40 -42.35 26.87
N LYS A 2 -7.56 -43.27 26.37
CA LYS A 2 -6.56 -43.02 25.31
C LYS A 2 -7.17 -42.59 23.97
N ASN A 3 -8.31 -43.14 23.57
CA ASN A 3 -8.94 -42.85 22.27
C ASN A 3 -9.60 -41.45 22.20
N LYS A 4 -10.09 -40.90 23.33
CA LYS A 4 -10.65 -39.57 23.37
C LYS A 4 -9.61 -38.48 23.08
N ASN A 5 -8.39 -38.67 23.60
CA ASN A 5 -7.29 -37.72 23.35
C ASN A 5 -6.81 -37.73 21.89
N ILE A 6 -6.84 -38.91 21.24
CA ILE A 6 -6.48 -39.06 19.83
C ILE A 6 -7.51 -38.36 18.94
N ILE A 7 -8.79 -38.47 19.27
CA ILE A 7 -9.86 -37.79 18.52
C ILE A 7 -9.75 -36.26 18.65
N ILE A 8 -9.45 -35.74 19.84
CA ILE A 8 -9.26 -34.32 20.08
C ILE A 8 -8.04 -33.78 19.29
N ILE A 9 -6.92 -34.53 19.28
CA ILE A 9 -5.75 -34.14 18.51
C ILE A 9 -6.02 -34.18 17.01
N ALA A 10 -6.75 -35.18 16.52
CA ALA A 10 -7.14 -35.26 15.10
C ALA A 10 -8.08 -34.12 14.69
N LEU A 11 -9.07 -33.73 15.53
CA LEU A 11 -9.94 -32.59 15.27
C LEU A 11 -9.15 -31.27 15.27
N ALA A 12 -8.20 -31.09 16.19
CA ALA A 12 -7.34 -29.91 16.24
C ALA A 12 -6.39 -29.82 15.02
N ALA A 13 -5.90 -30.96 14.52
CA ALA A 13 -5.08 -31.01 13.31
C ALA A 13 -5.90 -30.67 12.04
N LEU A 14 -7.14 -31.10 11.94
CA LEU A 14 -8.05 -30.76 10.82
C LEU A 14 -8.43 -29.28 10.79
N SER A 15 -8.54 -28.61 11.94
CA SER A 15 -8.84 -27.17 11.99
C SER A 15 -7.68 -26.28 11.54
N LEU A 16 -6.44 -26.76 11.56
CA LEU A 16 -5.24 -26.04 11.15
C LEU A 16 -5.01 -26.03 9.61
N THR A 17 -5.65 -26.93 8.87
CA THR A 17 -5.44 -27.05 7.42
C THR A 17 -6.28 -26.09 6.58
N GLY A 18 -7.31 -25.45 7.16
CA GLY A 18 -8.25 -24.60 6.42
C GLY A 18 -7.73 -23.24 5.98
N CYS A 19 -6.65 -22.71 6.57
CA CYS A 19 -6.24 -21.32 6.36
C CYS A 19 -5.45 -21.08 5.06
N LYS A 20 -4.91 -22.10 4.41
CA LYS A 20 -4.09 -21.93 3.20
C LYS A 20 -4.92 -21.71 1.93
N SER A 21 -6.19 -22.14 1.94
CA SER A 21 -7.07 -22.04 0.77
C SER A 21 -7.72 -20.67 0.57
N LEU A 22 -7.74 -19.80 1.62
CA LEU A 22 -8.40 -18.49 1.56
C LEU A 22 -7.53 -17.39 0.92
N TYR A 23 -6.22 -17.58 0.79
CA TYR A 23 -5.29 -16.58 0.24
C TYR A 23 -4.47 -17.18 -0.89
N GLY A 24 -5.10 -17.44 -2.04
CA GLY A 24 -4.40 -17.74 -3.28
C GLY A 24 -3.56 -16.54 -3.73
N ASN A 25 -2.45 -16.80 -4.38
CA ASN A 25 -1.75 -15.74 -5.11
C ASN A 25 -2.69 -15.22 -6.20
N TYR A 26 -2.83 -13.89 -6.29
CA TYR A 26 -3.56 -13.27 -7.39
C TYR A 26 -2.80 -13.57 -8.69
N GLU A 27 -3.45 -14.25 -9.62
CA GLU A 27 -3.02 -14.41 -11.01
C GLU A 27 -3.91 -13.50 -11.86
N ARG A 28 -3.27 -12.70 -12.70
CA ARG A 28 -3.99 -11.83 -13.63
C ARG A 28 -4.76 -12.72 -14.62
N PRO A 29 -6.11 -12.57 -14.72
CA PRO A 29 -6.87 -13.32 -15.69
C PRO A 29 -6.35 -13.01 -17.11
N ASP A 30 -6.20 -14.04 -17.93
CA ASP A 30 -5.89 -13.89 -19.34
C ASP A 30 -7.14 -13.40 -20.07
N VAL A 31 -7.20 -12.09 -20.26
CA VAL A 31 -8.31 -11.46 -21.00
C VAL A 31 -7.94 -11.46 -22.48
N LYS A 32 -8.62 -12.29 -23.26
CA LYS A 32 -8.49 -12.26 -24.71
C LYS A 32 -9.03 -10.93 -25.24
N THR A 33 -8.15 -10.02 -25.59
CA THR A 33 -8.50 -8.71 -26.16
C THR A 33 -8.61 -8.76 -27.69
N SER A 34 -8.18 -9.86 -28.33
CA SER A 34 -8.29 -10.05 -29.77
C SER A 34 -9.76 -10.10 -30.20
N GLY A 35 -10.15 -9.24 -31.15
CA GLY A 35 -11.49 -9.17 -31.69
C GLY A 35 -12.50 -8.29 -30.92
N ILE A 36 -12.10 -7.65 -29.81
CA ILE A 36 -12.95 -6.69 -29.07
C ILE A 36 -12.84 -5.28 -29.70
N VAL A 37 -11.72 -4.98 -30.32
CA VAL A 37 -11.49 -3.70 -31.00
C VAL A 37 -11.94 -3.83 -32.45
N ARG A 38 -12.61 -2.79 -32.95
CA ARG A 38 -13.30 -2.77 -34.27
C ARG A 38 -12.37 -2.94 -35.47
N ASP A 39 -11.10 -2.64 -35.30
CA ASP A 39 -10.09 -2.84 -36.33
C ASP A 39 -9.35 -4.17 -36.06
N PRO A 40 -9.40 -5.11 -37.02
CA PRO A 40 -8.57 -6.30 -36.91
C PRO A 40 -7.10 -5.87 -37.01
N VAL A 41 -6.44 -5.83 -35.88
CA VAL A 41 -4.99 -5.64 -35.85
C VAL A 41 -4.39 -6.94 -36.33
N ASP A 42 -3.73 -6.90 -37.47
CA ASP A 42 -2.89 -8.02 -37.95
C ASP A 42 -1.88 -8.32 -36.83
N ASP A 43 -1.93 -9.53 -36.29
CA ASP A 43 -1.08 -9.96 -35.14
C ASP A 43 0.43 -9.80 -35.41
N LYS A 44 0.84 -9.56 -36.68
CA LYS A 44 2.21 -9.23 -37.05
C LYS A 44 2.60 -7.76 -36.92
N ALA A 45 1.65 -6.86 -36.99
CA ALA A 45 1.92 -5.40 -36.86
C ALA A 45 2.10 -4.96 -35.41
N THR A 46 1.63 -5.73 -34.44
CA THR A 46 1.68 -5.41 -33.00
C THR A 46 3.07 -5.53 -32.38
N LEU A 47 4.00 -6.22 -33.00
CA LEU A 47 5.38 -6.38 -32.47
C LEU A 47 6.36 -5.32 -32.99
N GLU A 48 6.00 -4.56 -34.01
CA GLU A 48 6.81 -3.45 -34.54
C GLU A 48 6.28 -2.06 -34.15
N GLY A 49 5.49 -1.97 -33.08
CA GLY A 49 4.79 -0.78 -32.58
C GLY A 49 5.63 0.40 -32.13
N ALA A 50 6.83 0.57 -32.68
CA ALA A 50 7.66 1.75 -32.44
C ALA A 50 7.11 3.03 -33.12
N ASN A 51 6.15 2.89 -34.06
CA ASN A 51 5.59 4.02 -34.82
C ASN A 51 4.06 4.19 -34.63
N ASP A 52 3.47 3.58 -33.62
CA ASP A 52 2.07 3.83 -33.30
C ASP A 52 1.91 5.27 -32.81
N PHE A 53 0.95 5.99 -33.42
CA PHE A 53 0.67 7.40 -33.11
C PHE A 53 0.47 7.65 -31.61
N GLY A 54 -0.09 6.68 -30.89
CA GLY A 54 -0.28 6.74 -29.44
C GLY A 54 1.00 6.72 -28.63
N ASN A 55 2.10 6.23 -29.19
CA ASN A 55 3.41 6.13 -28.53
C ASN A 55 4.36 7.27 -28.90
N LEU A 56 3.96 8.15 -29.82
CA LEU A 56 4.78 9.29 -30.21
C LEU A 56 4.87 10.33 -29.08
N PRO A 57 6.05 10.92 -28.84
CA PRO A 57 6.18 12.04 -27.90
C PRO A 57 5.27 13.20 -28.35
N TRP A 58 4.50 13.79 -27.42
CA TRP A 58 3.57 14.87 -27.73
C TRP A 58 4.23 16.05 -28.47
N ARG A 59 5.54 16.32 -28.23
CA ARG A 59 6.30 17.35 -28.92
C ARG A 59 6.51 17.07 -30.42
N SER A 60 6.50 15.82 -30.84
CA SER A 60 6.58 15.44 -32.27
C SER A 60 5.20 15.50 -32.94
N VAL A 61 4.13 15.37 -32.19
CA VAL A 61 2.76 15.45 -32.66
C VAL A 61 2.30 16.91 -32.77
N PHE A 62 2.60 17.73 -31.76
CA PHE A 62 2.26 19.16 -31.73
C PHE A 62 3.50 20.01 -32.06
N THR A 63 3.62 20.40 -33.30
CA THR A 63 4.80 21.13 -33.81
C THR A 63 4.74 22.63 -33.67
N ASP A 64 3.55 23.21 -33.33
CA ASP A 64 3.38 24.63 -33.09
C ASP A 64 4.10 25.08 -31.79
N PRO A 65 5.06 26.01 -31.85
CA PRO A 65 5.81 26.44 -30.67
C PRO A 65 4.93 27.18 -29.63
N HIS A 66 3.87 27.88 -30.05
CA HIS A 66 2.95 28.51 -29.12
C HIS A 66 2.16 27.45 -28.32
N LEU A 67 1.68 26.42 -29.02
CA LEU A 67 0.96 25.32 -28.38
C LEU A 67 1.89 24.55 -27.44
N GLN A 68 3.14 24.28 -27.84
CA GLN A 68 4.12 23.64 -26.97
C GLN A 68 4.37 24.42 -25.68
N SER A 69 4.51 25.76 -25.77
CA SER A 69 4.70 26.59 -24.58
C SER A 69 3.47 26.59 -23.65
N LEU A 70 2.27 26.55 -24.19
CA LEU A 70 1.04 26.45 -23.42
C LEU A 70 0.92 25.08 -22.72
N ILE A 71 1.28 23.98 -23.41
CA ILE A 71 1.29 22.64 -22.82
C ILE A 71 2.31 22.58 -21.67
N GLU A 72 3.52 23.07 -21.87
CA GLU A 72 4.56 23.10 -20.83
C GLU A 72 4.12 23.90 -19.60
N ARG A 73 3.52 25.06 -19.82
CA ARG A 73 2.97 25.89 -18.75
C ARG A 73 1.82 25.19 -18.02
N ALA A 74 0.96 24.49 -18.75
CA ALA A 74 -0.12 23.71 -18.16
C ALA A 74 0.42 22.56 -17.32
N LEU A 75 1.38 21.79 -17.84
CA LEU A 75 2.01 20.68 -17.12
C LEU A 75 2.73 21.13 -15.84
N THR A 76 3.37 22.31 -15.88
CA THR A 76 4.11 22.84 -14.72
C THR A 76 3.18 23.37 -13.63
N ASN A 77 2.02 23.93 -14.01
CA ASN A 77 1.12 24.63 -13.07
C ASN A 77 -0.18 23.86 -12.81
N ASN A 78 -0.35 22.67 -13.34
CA ASN A 78 -1.55 21.88 -13.13
C ASN A 78 -1.62 21.34 -11.69
N PRO A 79 -2.59 21.77 -10.88
CA PRO A 79 -2.76 21.28 -9.52
C PRO A 79 -3.10 19.79 -9.46
N ASP A 80 -3.73 19.23 -10.48
CA ASP A 80 -4.07 17.80 -10.50
C ASP A 80 -2.81 16.93 -10.66
N LEU A 81 -1.85 17.36 -11.48
CA LEU A 81 -0.55 16.69 -11.61
C LEU A 81 0.26 16.79 -10.31
N LEU A 82 0.22 17.95 -9.65
CA LEU A 82 0.86 18.13 -8.35
C LEU A 82 0.23 17.21 -7.29
N ASN A 83 -1.09 17.16 -7.24
CA ASN A 83 -1.82 16.24 -6.34
C ASN A 83 -1.52 14.77 -6.65
N ALA A 84 -1.44 14.40 -7.92
CA ALA A 84 -1.06 13.04 -8.32
C ALA A 84 0.37 12.69 -7.84
N ALA A 85 1.32 13.62 -7.97
CA ALA A 85 2.69 13.43 -7.47
C ALA A 85 2.71 13.27 -5.93
N LEU A 86 1.99 14.12 -5.20
CA LEU A 86 1.88 14.02 -3.73
C LEU A 86 1.21 12.70 -3.29
N ASN A 87 0.23 12.21 -4.03
CA ASN A 87 -0.40 10.92 -3.75
C ASN A 87 0.58 9.74 -3.94
N ILE A 88 1.51 9.84 -4.90
CA ILE A 88 2.59 8.85 -5.04
C ILE A 88 3.50 8.89 -3.82
N ASP A 89 3.91 10.08 -3.37
CA ASP A 89 4.77 10.24 -2.19
C ASP A 89 4.09 9.67 -0.93
N ILE A 90 2.80 9.92 -0.74
CA ILE A 90 1.99 9.35 0.35
C ILE A 90 2.01 7.82 0.27
N ALA A 91 1.76 7.25 -0.92
CA ALA A 91 1.76 5.80 -1.11
C ALA A 91 3.15 5.19 -0.85
N GLU A 92 4.25 5.87 -1.21
CA GLU A 92 5.60 5.44 -0.90
C GLU A 92 5.88 5.43 0.62
N GLN A 93 5.41 6.45 1.35
CA GLN A 93 5.52 6.46 2.81
C GLN A 93 4.67 5.34 3.44
N GLN A 94 3.50 5.03 2.89
CA GLN A 94 2.67 3.92 3.37
C GLN A 94 3.37 2.57 3.21
N VAL A 95 4.09 2.35 2.11
CA VAL A 95 4.93 1.16 1.93
C VAL A 95 6.06 1.12 2.96
N LYS A 96 6.72 2.24 3.26
CA LYS A 96 7.76 2.32 4.30
C LYS A 96 7.19 2.00 5.68
N THR A 97 6.05 2.58 6.04
CA THR A 97 5.35 2.32 7.31
C THR A 97 5.00 0.84 7.45
N SER A 98 4.48 0.21 6.39
CA SER A 98 4.15 -1.22 6.41
C SER A 98 5.38 -2.13 6.54
N LYS A 99 6.56 -1.68 6.10
CA LYS A 99 7.83 -2.37 6.35
C LYS A 99 8.30 -2.23 7.80
N LEU A 100 8.14 -1.03 8.38
CA LEU A 100 8.52 -0.76 9.77
C LEU A 100 7.63 -1.49 10.78
N ALA A 101 6.40 -1.87 10.40
CA ALA A 101 5.51 -2.66 11.24
C ALA A 101 6.05 -4.06 11.62
N PHE A 102 7.10 -4.55 10.94
CA PHE A 102 7.79 -5.79 11.31
C PHE A 102 8.83 -5.59 12.44
N LEU A 103 9.17 -4.36 12.77
CA LEU A 103 10.12 -4.04 13.82
C LEU A 103 9.40 -3.84 15.16
N PRO A 104 10.06 -4.13 16.29
CA PRO A 104 9.52 -3.79 17.60
C PRO A 104 9.40 -2.27 17.74
N SER A 105 8.30 -1.82 18.33
CA SER A 105 8.09 -0.42 18.72
C SER A 105 8.47 -0.22 20.17
N VAL A 106 9.20 0.86 20.46
CA VAL A 106 9.54 1.27 21.80
C VAL A 106 8.94 2.66 22.02
N VAL A 107 8.14 2.77 23.05
CA VAL A 107 7.48 4.04 23.42
C VAL A 107 7.94 4.47 24.80
N PHE A 108 8.41 5.70 24.89
CA PHE A 108 8.68 6.40 26.15
C PHE A 108 7.70 7.56 26.29
N ALA A 109 6.82 7.51 27.30
CA ALA A 109 5.73 8.46 27.48
C ALA A 109 5.74 9.03 28.91
N PRO A 110 6.66 9.95 29.23
CA PRO A 110 6.71 10.57 30.58
C PRO A 110 5.43 11.32 30.83
N THR A 111 4.87 11.13 32.03
CA THR A 111 3.69 11.85 32.49
C THR A 111 3.96 12.46 33.85
N GLY A 112 3.48 13.71 34.06
CA GLY A 112 3.49 14.39 35.32
C GLY A 112 2.08 14.86 35.67
N THR A 113 1.63 14.58 36.88
CA THR A 113 0.34 15.03 37.39
C THR A 113 0.55 15.83 38.68
N ILE A 114 -0.03 17.02 38.73
CA ILE A 114 -0.08 17.86 39.94
C ILE A 114 -1.56 17.94 40.32
N SER A 115 -1.88 17.43 41.53
CA SER A 115 -3.23 17.47 42.09
C SER A 115 -3.27 18.38 43.30
N HIS A 116 -4.21 19.31 43.30
CA HIS A 116 -4.45 20.21 44.43
C HIS A 116 -5.91 20.09 44.85
N PHE A 117 -6.13 19.68 46.08
CA PHE A 117 -7.47 19.51 46.66
C PHE A 117 -7.72 20.52 47.80
N GLY A 118 -8.38 21.62 47.46
CA GLY A 118 -8.78 22.63 48.44
C GLY A 118 -7.66 23.57 48.86
N SER A 119 -8.02 24.65 49.61
CA SER A 119 -7.08 25.72 49.94
C SER A 119 -6.12 25.41 51.11
N HIS A 120 -6.27 24.27 51.79
CA HIS A 120 -5.45 23.90 52.97
C HIS A 120 -4.72 22.56 52.83
N THR A 121 -4.82 21.88 51.69
CA THR A 121 -4.10 20.62 51.45
C THR A 121 -2.86 20.84 50.59
N PRO A 122 -1.71 20.21 50.93
CA PRO A 122 -0.53 20.30 50.12
C PRO A 122 -0.78 19.64 48.75
N SER A 123 -0.21 20.22 47.69
CA SER A 123 -0.28 19.67 46.35
C SER A 123 0.47 18.34 46.28
N THR A 124 -0.17 17.33 45.71
CA THR A 124 0.47 16.06 45.45
C THR A 124 1.01 16.08 44.02
N GLN A 125 2.31 15.76 43.88
CA GLN A 125 2.98 15.66 42.60
C GLN A 125 3.34 14.20 42.33
N SER A 126 2.97 13.70 41.16
CA SER A 126 3.31 12.35 40.72
C SER A 126 3.97 12.41 39.35
N TYR A 127 5.14 11.82 39.20
CA TYR A 127 5.87 11.70 37.95
C TYR A 127 6.03 10.22 37.60
N THR A 128 5.64 9.84 36.40
CA THR A 128 5.77 8.47 35.92
C THR A 128 6.57 8.47 34.64
N LEU A 129 7.56 7.60 34.56
CA LEU A 129 8.47 7.45 33.40
C LEU A 129 8.32 6.04 32.79
N PRO A 130 7.17 5.75 32.16
CA PRO A 130 6.97 4.42 31.59
C PRO A 130 7.77 4.26 30.31
N VAL A 131 8.42 3.11 30.17
CA VAL A 131 8.99 2.60 28.93
C VAL A 131 8.24 1.34 28.57
N SER A 132 7.65 1.28 27.39
CA SER A 132 6.99 0.08 26.89
C SER A 132 7.59 -0.34 25.55
N ALA A 133 7.75 -1.65 25.36
CA ALA A 133 8.15 -2.22 24.10
C ALA A 133 7.08 -3.21 23.65
N SER A 134 6.67 -3.13 22.38
CA SER A 134 5.72 -4.08 21.78
C SER A 134 6.23 -4.56 20.44
N TRP A 135 5.96 -5.81 20.13
CA TRP A 135 6.35 -6.42 18.86
C TRP A 135 5.25 -7.38 18.40
N ASP A 136 4.79 -7.15 17.17
CA ASP A 136 3.81 -8.01 16.52
C ASP A 136 4.51 -9.06 15.67
N VAL A 137 4.40 -10.33 16.07
CA VAL A 137 4.93 -11.45 15.29
C VAL A 137 3.90 -11.87 14.24
N ASP A 138 4.30 -11.84 12.96
CA ASP A 138 3.40 -12.15 11.84
C ASP A 138 3.26 -13.66 11.61
N LEU A 139 2.51 -14.35 12.48
CA LEU A 139 2.28 -15.79 12.39
C LEU A 139 1.34 -16.16 11.24
N PHE A 140 0.34 -15.35 10.97
CA PHE A 140 -0.71 -15.62 9.98
C PHE A 140 -0.61 -14.80 8.70
N GLY A 141 0.47 -14.04 8.51
CA GLY A 141 0.71 -13.28 7.28
C GLY A 141 -0.08 -11.96 7.18
N LYS A 142 -0.65 -11.44 8.27
CA LYS A 142 -1.36 -10.16 8.31
C LYS A 142 -0.48 -9.00 7.83
N LEU A 143 0.71 -8.85 8.42
CA LEU A 143 1.65 -7.77 8.09
C LEU A 143 2.19 -7.91 6.67
N ARG A 144 2.45 -9.15 6.22
CA ARG A 144 2.88 -9.44 4.84
C ARG A 144 1.80 -9.04 3.84
N SER A 145 0.53 -9.35 4.13
CA SER A 145 -0.60 -8.98 3.28
C SER A 145 -0.81 -7.47 3.24
N GLN A 146 -0.68 -6.77 4.35
CA GLN A 146 -0.75 -5.31 4.43
C GLN A 146 0.36 -4.64 3.61
N LYS A 147 1.60 -5.13 3.72
CA LYS A 147 2.72 -4.65 2.91
C LYS A 147 2.46 -4.86 1.42
N LYS A 148 1.94 -6.04 1.02
CA LYS A 148 1.60 -6.32 -0.39
C LYS A 148 0.50 -5.38 -0.89
N ALA A 149 -0.53 -5.14 -0.09
CA ALA A 149 -1.60 -4.18 -0.43
C ALA A 149 -1.04 -2.76 -0.62
N ALA A 150 -0.19 -2.28 0.29
CA ALA A 150 0.44 -0.97 0.15
C ALA A 150 1.31 -0.86 -1.12
N GLN A 151 2.03 -1.93 -1.49
CA GLN A 151 2.80 -1.96 -2.74
C GLN A 151 1.92 -1.88 -3.98
N MET A 152 0.75 -2.55 -3.98
CA MET A 152 -0.20 -2.49 -5.10
C MET A 152 -0.85 -1.11 -5.20
N MET A 153 -1.17 -0.45 -4.08
CA MET A 153 -1.66 0.93 -4.07
C MET A 153 -0.62 1.91 -4.64
N LEU A 154 0.67 1.71 -4.33
CA LEU A 154 1.73 2.51 -4.93
C LEU A 154 1.82 2.32 -6.45
N LEU A 155 1.72 1.08 -6.94
CA LEU A 155 1.71 0.81 -8.37
C LEU A 155 0.49 1.44 -9.05
N GLN A 156 -0.67 1.39 -8.42
CA GLN A 156 -1.89 2.06 -8.88
C GLN A 156 -1.68 3.58 -8.97
N SER A 157 -1.15 4.21 -7.93
CA SER A 157 -0.88 5.67 -7.92
C SER A 157 0.09 6.08 -9.04
N LYS A 158 1.10 5.26 -9.33
CA LYS A 158 2.03 5.50 -10.44
C LYS A 158 1.36 5.34 -11.81
N GLY A 159 0.36 4.48 -11.94
CA GLY A 159 -0.39 4.29 -13.17
C GLY A 159 -1.36 5.44 -13.50
N TYR A 160 -1.74 6.27 -12.53
CA TYR A 160 -2.59 7.45 -12.72
C TYR A 160 -1.81 8.73 -13.08
N ARG A 161 -0.50 8.73 -13.05
CA ARG A 161 0.38 9.85 -13.45
C ARG A 161 0.73 9.78 -14.93
#